data_d8c94ad223c60050e9fe250a6ebe914f
#
_entry.id   d8c94ad223c60050e9fe250a6ebe914f
#
_cell.length_a   1.000
_cell.length_b   1.000
_cell.length_c   1.000
_cell.angle_alpha   90.00
_cell.angle_beta   90.00
_cell.angle_gamma   90.00
#
_symmetry.space_group_name_H-M   'P 1'
#
loop_
_entity.id
_entity.type
_entity.pdbx_description
1 polymer ?
#
loop_
_entity_poly.entity_id
_entity_poly.type
_entity_poly.pdbx_seq_one_letter_code
_entity_poly.pdbx_strand_id
1 'polypeptide(L)'
;MFLENTIHLHKRKGSIEVICGSMFSGKTEELIRRMKRAQYAKQKVEIFKPEIDKRYDDVKVVSHEGNSIHSTPVPASSHILLLANEVDVVGIDEAQFFDAGLIDVCNQLADSGIRVIVAGLDMDYLGKPFGPIPALLAIAEHVTKVHAICMRCGNIANHSHRITDEEELVLLGETNNYEPLCRDCFVEAKNK
;
A
#
# COMPACT_ATOMS: atom_id res chain seq x y z
N MET A 1 -11.16 4.67 15.83
CA MET A 1 -10.24 3.86 16.63
C MET A 1 -9.96 2.59 15.85
N PHE A 2 -8.76 2.45 15.31
CA PHE A 2 -8.38 1.27 14.55
C PHE A 2 -8.09 0.14 15.53
N LEU A 3 -8.89 -0.92 15.51
CA LEU A 3 -8.65 -2.12 16.29
C LEU A 3 -7.50 -2.88 15.64
N GLU A 4 -6.31 -2.74 16.19
CA GLU A 4 -5.22 -3.66 15.85
C GLU A 4 -5.38 -4.94 16.67
N ASN A 5 -5.17 -6.07 16.00
CA ASN A 5 -5.26 -7.37 16.63
C ASN A 5 -4.39 -7.47 17.89
N THR A 6 -4.97 -7.99 18.95
CA THR A 6 -4.26 -8.39 20.15
C THR A 6 -3.26 -9.49 19.80
N ILE A 7 -2.01 -9.31 20.19
CA ILE A 7 -0.96 -10.33 20.04
C ILE A 7 -1.34 -11.54 20.90
N HIS A 8 -1.78 -12.62 20.29
CA HIS A 8 -2.03 -13.89 20.97
C HIS A 8 -0.68 -14.59 21.22
N LEU A 9 -0.31 -14.71 22.50
CA LEU A 9 0.98 -15.26 22.98
C LEU A 9 1.22 -16.75 22.69
N HIS A 10 0.26 -17.51 22.11
CA HIS A 10 0.34 -18.97 22.08
C HIS A 10 0.34 -19.67 20.71
N LYS A 11 0.18 -18.95 19.60
CA LYS A 11 0.48 -19.46 18.25
C LYS A 11 0.52 -18.26 17.30
N ARG A 12 1.64 -18.00 16.64
CA ARG A 12 1.68 -17.02 15.57
C ARG A 12 0.68 -17.45 14.51
N LYS A 13 -0.43 -16.72 14.39
CA LYS A 13 -1.36 -16.87 13.29
C LYS A 13 -0.95 -15.82 12.27
N GLY A 14 -0.60 -16.26 11.07
CA GLY A 14 -0.42 -15.34 9.95
C GLY A 14 -1.76 -14.67 9.63
N SER A 15 -1.67 -13.53 9.00
CA SER A 15 -2.84 -12.75 8.55
C SER A 15 -2.43 -11.81 7.43
N ILE A 16 -3.41 -11.41 6.63
CA ILE A 16 -3.25 -10.42 5.57
C ILE A 16 -4.03 -9.17 5.97
N GLU A 17 -3.33 -8.04 6.03
CA GLU A 17 -3.92 -6.72 6.27
C GLU A 17 -3.69 -5.85 5.03
N VAL A 18 -4.73 -5.20 4.52
CA VAL A 18 -4.62 -4.30 3.37
C VAL A 18 -4.95 -2.88 3.78
N ILE A 19 -4.02 -1.96 3.50
CA ILE A 19 -4.18 -0.52 3.63
C ILE A 19 -4.37 0.05 2.23
N CYS A 20 -5.56 0.51 1.89
CA CYS A 20 -5.86 1.04 0.56
C CYS A 20 -6.39 2.48 0.62
N GLY A 21 -6.44 3.14 -0.53
CA GLY A 21 -6.96 4.50 -0.68
C GLY A 21 -6.27 5.26 -1.80
N SER A 22 -6.71 6.50 -2.04
CA SER A 22 -6.14 7.37 -3.07
C SER A 22 -4.70 7.82 -2.76
N MET A 23 -4.05 8.47 -3.70
CA MET A 23 -2.82 9.22 -3.41
C MET A 23 -3.09 10.25 -2.30
N PHE A 24 -2.06 10.60 -1.56
CA PHE A 24 -2.10 11.56 -0.43
C PHE A 24 -3.01 11.17 0.75
N SER A 25 -3.40 9.91 0.86
CA SER A 25 -4.30 9.43 1.93
C SER A 25 -3.58 8.88 3.16
N GLY A 26 -2.24 8.86 3.18
CA GLY A 26 -1.46 8.38 4.33
C GLY A 26 -1.27 6.86 4.39
N LYS A 27 -1.37 6.14 3.26
CA LYS A 27 -1.14 4.67 3.22
C LYS A 27 0.23 4.26 3.73
N THR A 28 1.27 4.89 3.17
CA THR A 28 2.67 4.61 3.54
C THR A 28 2.95 4.98 5.00
N GLU A 29 2.39 6.09 5.50
CA GLU A 29 2.46 6.46 6.92
C GLU A 29 1.89 5.38 7.82
N GLU A 30 0.70 4.86 7.47
CA GLU A 30 0.03 3.81 8.24
C GLU A 30 0.80 2.48 8.17
N LEU A 31 1.36 2.13 7.01
CA LEU A 31 2.26 0.97 6.87
C LEU A 31 3.47 1.13 7.80
N ILE A 32 4.20 2.23 7.71
CA ILE A 32 5.37 2.51 8.54
C ILE A 32 5.00 2.47 10.02
N ARG A 33 3.86 3.04 10.41
CA ARG A 33 3.36 3.02 11.79
C ARG A 33 3.18 1.60 12.29
N ARG A 34 2.53 0.71 11.51
CA ARG A 34 2.34 -0.70 11.88
C ARG A 34 3.65 -1.46 11.97
N MET A 35 4.56 -1.24 11.02
CA MET A 35 5.88 -1.88 11.00
C MET A 35 6.73 -1.45 12.20
N LYS A 36 6.77 -0.16 12.55
CA LYS A 36 7.45 0.33 13.76
C LYS A 36 6.88 -0.29 15.04
N ARG A 37 5.56 -0.45 15.14
CA ARG A 37 4.93 -1.12 16.29
C ARG A 37 5.35 -2.59 16.40
N ALA A 38 5.45 -3.30 15.29
CA ALA A 38 5.97 -4.67 15.27
C ALA A 38 7.44 -4.73 15.77
N GLN A 39 8.28 -3.79 15.32
CA GLN A 39 9.66 -3.67 15.81
C GLN A 39 9.74 -3.42 17.32
N TYR A 40 8.89 -2.52 17.86
CA TYR A 40 8.81 -2.30 19.32
C TYR A 40 8.38 -3.57 20.07
N ALA A 41 7.56 -4.42 19.45
CA ALA A 41 7.19 -5.73 19.98
C ALA A 41 8.28 -6.79 19.80
N LYS A 42 9.50 -6.41 19.37
CA LYS A 42 10.65 -7.31 19.13
C LYS A 42 10.40 -8.33 18.02
N GLN A 43 9.50 -8.04 17.10
CA GLN A 43 9.26 -8.86 15.90
C GLN A 43 10.30 -8.49 14.84
N LYS A 44 10.75 -9.50 14.10
CA LYS A 44 11.58 -9.31 12.90
C LYS A 44 10.70 -8.85 11.75
N VAL A 45 11.01 -7.69 11.16
CA VAL A 45 10.22 -7.08 10.10
C VAL A 45 11.05 -6.89 8.86
N GLU A 46 10.43 -7.07 7.70
CA GLU A 46 10.99 -6.75 6.37
C GLU A 46 9.93 -5.98 5.56
N ILE A 47 10.38 -5.01 4.75
CA ILE A 47 9.48 -4.27 3.85
C ILE A 47 9.98 -4.43 2.42
N PHE A 48 9.05 -4.73 1.51
CA PHE A 48 9.30 -4.85 0.08
C PHE A 48 8.56 -3.76 -0.69
N LYS A 49 9.16 -3.31 -1.79
CA LYS A 49 8.52 -2.43 -2.78
C LYS A 49 8.90 -2.88 -4.20
N PRO A 50 8.07 -2.57 -5.22
CA PRO A 50 8.44 -2.88 -6.60
C PRO A 50 9.59 -2.01 -7.08
N GLU A 51 10.54 -2.58 -7.84
CA GLU A 51 11.69 -1.84 -8.41
C GLU A 51 11.28 -0.66 -9.31
N ILE A 52 10.09 -0.72 -9.91
CA ILE A 52 9.57 0.38 -10.72
C ILE A 52 9.38 1.67 -9.92
N ASP A 53 9.20 1.58 -8.60
CA ASP A 53 9.04 2.74 -7.74
C ASP A 53 10.39 3.37 -7.36
N LYS A 54 10.87 4.29 -8.21
CA LYS A 54 12.12 5.05 -8.03
C LYS A 54 11.90 6.47 -7.51
N ARG A 55 10.71 6.81 -6.98
CA ARG A 55 10.34 8.17 -6.56
C ARG A 55 11.15 8.71 -5.40
N TYR A 56 11.63 7.83 -4.54
CA TYR A 56 12.47 8.14 -3.38
C TYR A 56 13.73 7.27 -3.40
N ASP A 57 14.56 7.38 -2.37
CA ASP A 57 15.76 6.55 -2.17
C ASP A 57 15.47 5.06 -2.50
N ASP A 58 16.31 4.44 -3.31
CA ASP A 58 16.12 3.04 -3.77
C ASP A 58 15.98 2.03 -2.62
N VAL A 59 16.39 2.38 -1.41
CA VAL A 59 16.50 1.49 -0.25
C VAL A 59 15.59 1.88 0.92
N LYS A 60 14.69 2.88 0.75
CA LYS A 60 13.79 3.32 1.83
C LYS A 60 12.38 3.52 1.32
N VAL A 61 11.40 3.09 2.12
CA VAL A 61 10.05 3.61 2.05
C VAL A 61 10.03 4.92 2.83
N VAL A 62 9.70 6.00 2.15
CA VAL A 62 9.65 7.35 2.73
C VAL A 62 8.22 7.85 2.63
N SER A 63 7.65 8.27 3.75
CA SER A 63 6.37 8.95 3.76
C SER A 63 6.50 10.41 3.32
N HIS A 64 5.41 11.03 2.88
CA HIS A 64 5.39 12.47 2.54
C HIS A 64 5.84 13.37 3.71
N GLU A 65 5.74 12.90 4.96
CA GLU A 65 6.22 13.62 6.15
C GLU A 65 7.70 13.34 6.50
N GLY A 66 8.43 12.61 5.64
CA GLY A 66 9.87 12.32 5.84
C GLY A 66 10.16 11.16 6.81
N ASN A 67 9.17 10.46 7.33
CA ASN A 67 9.39 9.22 8.07
C ASN A 67 9.87 8.14 7.12
N SER A 68 10.97 7.47 7.43
CA SER A 68 11.53 6.42 6.60
C SER A 68 11.75 5.12 7.36
N ILE A 69 11.63 4.02 6.66
CA ILE A 69 12.03 2.69 7.11
C ILE A 69 12.73 2.00 5.93
N HIS A 70 13.72 1.16 6.25
CA HIS A 70 14.44 0.40 5.21
C HIS A 70 13.47 -0.52 4.44
N SER A 71 13.61 -0.57 3.13
CA SER A 71 12.83 -1.44 2.25
C SER A 71 13.72 -2.10 1.19
N THR A 72 13.34 -3.28 0.77
CA THR A 72 14.03 -4.06 -0.27
C THR A 72 13.24 -3.96 -1.57
N PRO A 73 13.78 -3.28 -2.62
CA PRO A 73 13.18 -3.30 -3.94
C PRO A 73 13.25 -4.70 -4.54
N VAL A 74 12.17 -5.15 -5.17
CA VAL A 74 12.12 -6.46 -5.83
C VAL A 74 11.50 -6.36 -7.22
N PRO A 75 12.02 -7.12 -8.22
CA PRO A 75 11.53 -7.04 -9.59
C PRO A 75 10.19 -7.75 -9.81
N ALA A 76 9.82 -8.71 -8.97
CA ALA A 76 8.57 -9.46 -9.05
C ALA A 76 8.13 -9.95 -7.67
N SER A 77 6.83 -10.23 -7.52
CA SER A 77 6.25 -10.69 -6.26
C SER A 77 6.89 -11.98 -5.72
N SER A 78 7.28 -12.91 -6.59
CA SER A 78 7.90 -14.18 -6.20
C SER A 78 9.24 -14.03 -5.46
N HIS A 79 9.96 -12.91 -5.66
CA HIS A 79 11.21 -12.64 -4.95
C HIS A 79 10.99 -12.38 -3.46
N ILE A 80 9.79 -11.94 -3.07
CA ILE A 80 9.43 -11.72 -1.66
C ILE A 80 9.54 -13.04 -0.88
N LEU A 81 9.07 -14.17 -1.44
CA LEU A 81 9.17 -15.48 -0.79
C LEU A 81 10.61 -15.93 -0.56
N LEU A 82 11.52 -15.57 -1.48
CA LEU A 82 12.93 -15.93 -1.37
C LEU A 82 13.67 -15.12 -0.30
N LEU A 83 13.24 -13.88 -0.09
CA LEU A 83 13.89 -12.92 0.80
C LEU A 83 13.25 -12.87 2.20
N ALA A 84 11.98 -13.20 2.32
CA ALA A 84 11.22 -13.16 3.58
C ALA A 84 11.57 -14.36 4.51
N ASN A 85 12.88 -14.60 4.73
CA ASN A 85 13.33 -15.67 5.60
C ASN A 85 13.39 -15.21 7.05
N GLU A 86 12.87 -16.07 7.96
CA GLU A 86 12.94 -15.84 9.43
C GLU A 86 12.34 -14.50 9.90
N VAL A 87 11.31 -13.99 9.20
CA VAL A 87 10.60 -12.76 9.57
C VAL A 87 9.27 -13.09 10.25
N ASP A 88 8.80 -12.17 11.08
CA ASP A 88 7.50 -12.27 11.75
C ASP A 88 6.43 -11.44 11.05
N VAL A 89 6.85 -10.34 10.41
CA VAL A 89 5.97 -9.40 9.74
C VAL A 89 6.61 -8.96 8.41
N VAL A 90 5.84 -9.05 7.35
CA VAL A 90 6.18 -8.54 6.02
C VAL A 90 5.31 -7.32 5.70
N GLY A 91 5.94 -6.21 5.34
CA GLY A 91 5.30 -5.04 4.75
C GLY A 91 5.49 -5.04 3.24
N ILE A 92 4.48 -4.64 2.49
CA ILE A 92 4.56 -4.50 1.03
C ILE A 92 3.97 -3.13 0.67
N ASP A 93 4.80 -2.22 0.16
CA ASP A 93 4.34 -0.90 -0.27
C ASP A 93 4.16 -0.84 -1.79
N GLU A 94 3.36 0.10 -2.26
CA GLU A 94 3.03 0.34 -3.68
C GLU A 94 2.57 -0.94 -4.41
N ALA A 95 1.78 -1.75 -3.71
CA ALA A 95 1.42 -3.09 -4.12
C ALA A 95 0.64 -3.17 -5.44
N GLN A 96 0.01 -2.09 -5.90
CA GLN A 96 -0.68 -2.01 -7.18
C GLN A 96 0.25 -2.19 -8.39
N PHE A 97 1.56 -2.02 -8.20
CA PHE A 97 2.54 -2.18 -9.28
C PHE A 97 3.15 -3.59 -9.37
N PHE A 98 2.79 -4.48 -8.46
CA PHE A 98 3.19 -5.88 -8.54
C PHE A 98 2.31 -6.67 -9.53
N ASP A 99 2.84 -7.80 -9.96
CA ASP A 99 2.13 -8.80 -10.76
C ASP A 99 1.02 -9.50 -9.94
N ALA A 100 0.12 -10.22 -10.65
CA ALA A 100 -0.99 -10.93 -10.01
C ALA A 100 -0.54 -12.07 -9.06
N GLY A 101 0.70 -12.54 -9.18
CA GLY A 101 1.28 -13.55 -8.29
C GLY A 101 1.42 -13.07 -6.85
N LEU A 102 1.32 -11.76 -6.59
CA LEU A 102 1.36 -11.21 -5.23
C LEU A 102 0.26 -11.78 -4.34
N ILE A 103 -0.89 -12.15 -4.89
CA ILE A 103 -2.01 -12.74 -4.15
C ILE A 103 -1.58 -14.07 -3.53
N ASP A 104 -0.98 -14.95 -4.33
CA ASP A 104 -0.50 -16.26 -3.88
C ASP A 104 0.68 -16.11 -2.91
N VAL A 105 1.56 -15.14 -3.14
CA VAL A 105 2.67 -14.81 -2.24
C VAL A 105 2.15 -14.40 -0.87
N CYS A 106 1.15 -13.52 -0.79
CA CYS A 106 0.56 -13.11 0.48
C CYS A 106 -0.10 -14.27 1.22
N ASN A 107 -0.84 -15.14 0.50
CA ASN A 107 -1.43 -16.34 1.10
C ASN A 107 -0.35 -17.28 1.66
N GLN A 108 0.69 -17.59 0.88
CA GLN A 108 1.76 -18.49 1.33
C GLN A 108 2.49 -17.97 2.58
N LEU A 109 2.76 -16.66 2.64
CA LEU A 109 3.36 -16.02 3.81
C LEU A 109 2.43 -16.13 5.03
N ALA A 110 1.15 -15.81 4.86
CA ALA A 110 0.17 -15.87 5.94
C ALA A 110 -0.04 -17.30 6.43
N ASP A 111 -0.17 -18.28 5.52
CA ASP A 111 -0.28 -19.71 5.86
C ASP A 111 0.95 -20.21 6.63
N SER A 112 2.12 -19.63 6.38
CA SER A 112 3.35 -19.91 7.12
C SER A 112 3.43 -19.23 8.50
N GLY A 113 2.40 -18.47 8.89
CA GLY A 113 2.32 -17.80 10.19
C GLY A 113 2.91 -16.39 10.20
N ILE A 114 3.19 -15.81 9.04
CA ILE A 114 3.71 -14.44 8.90
C ILE A 114 2.54 -13.45 8.81
N ARG A 115 2.63 -12.34 9.53
CA ARG A 115 1.72 -11.21 9.39
C ARG A 115 2.10 -10.40 8.16
N VAL A 116 1.23 -10.31 7.16
CA VAL A 116 1.46 -9.57 5.92
C VAL A 116 0.66 -8.27 5.93
N ILE A 117 1.32 -7.12 5.74
CA ILE A 117 0.69 -5.80 5.70
C ILE A 117 0.96 -5.19 4.34
N VAL A 118 -0.09 -5.06 3.54
CA VAL A 118 -0.02 -4.56 2.17
C VAL A 118 -0.56 -3.13 2.11
N ALA A 119 0.18 -2.22 1.47
CA ALA A 119 -0.27 -0.86 1.19
C ALA A 119 -0.29 -0.61 -0.32
N GLY A 120 -1.36 0.00 -0.83
CA GLY A 120 -1.46 0.29 -2.26
C GLY A 120 -2.70 1.09 -2.67
N LEU A 121 -2.67 1.61 -3.90
CA LEU A 121 -3.79 2.29 -4.52
C LEU A 121 -4.87 1.28 -4.90
N ASP A 122 -6.10 1.49 -4.45
CA ASP A 122 -7.24 0.62 -4.81
C ASP A 122 -7.83 0.95 -6.19
N MET A 123 -7.61 2.17 -6.68
CA MET A 123 -8.03 2.62 -8.00
C MET A 123 -6.91 3.36 -8.74
N ASP A 124 -6.90 3.23 -10.06
CA ASP A 124 -6.07 4.04 -10.95
C ASP A 124 -6.63 5.47 -11.10
N TYR A 125 -5.95 6.30 -11.90
CA TYR A 125 -6.35 7.68 -12.18
C TYR A 125 -7.68 7.80 -12.95
N LEU A 126 -8.15 6.73 -13.58
CA LEU A 126 -9.46 6.65 -14.24
C LEU A 126 -10.58 6.24 -13.27
N GLY A 127 -10.24 5.93 -12.02
CA GLY A 127 -11.17 5.41 -11.02
C GLY A 127 -11.54 3.94 -11.22
N LYS A 128 -10.71 3.17 -11.93
CA LYS A 128 -10.87 1.72 -12.12
C LYS A 128 -10.06 0.95 -11.08
N PRO A 129 -10.51 -0.27 -10.69
CA PRO A 129 -9.73 -1.15 -9.81
C PRO A 129 -8.31 -1.35 -10.31
N PHE A 130 -7.29 -1.26 -9.43
CA PHE A 130 -5.90 -1.21 -9.84
C PHE A 130 -5.08 -2.41 -9.38
N GLY A 131 -4.39 -3.06 -10.33
CA GLY A 131 -3.45 -4.15 -10.11
C GLY A 131 -4.02 -5.31 -9.29
N PRO A 132 -3.24 -5.93 -8.40
CA PRO A 132 -3.67 -7.03 -7.55
C PRO A 132 -4.51 -6.59 -6.34
N ILE A 133 -4.61 -5.28 -6.05
CA ILE A 133 -5.26 -4.76 -4.84
C ILE A 133 -6.71 -5.25 -4.68
N PRO A 134 -7.58 -5.28 -5.71
CA PRO A 134 -8.96 -5.75 -5.54
C PRO A 134 -9.05 -7.20 -5.06
N ALA A 135 -8.18 -8.07 -5.55
CA ALA A 135 -8.12 -9.46 -5.12
C ALA A 135 -7.53 -9.59 -3.70
N LEU A 136 -6.51 -8.79 -3.37
CA LEU A 136 -5.96 -8.72 -2.01
C LEU A 136 -6.99 -8.24 -0.99
N LEU A 137 -7.83 -7.25 -1.34
CA LEU A 137 -8.95 -6.81 -0.50
C LEU A 137 -9.94 -7.93 -0.21
N ALA A 138 -10.16 -8.85 -1.18
CA ALA A 138 -11.09 -9.95 -1.03
C ALA A 138 -10.58 -11.05 -0.07
N ILE A 139 -9.27 -11.29 -0.02
CA ILE A 139 -8.67 -12.35 0.81
C ILE A 139 -8.17 -11.86 2.18
N ALA A 140 -8.10 -10.55 2.39
CA ALA A 140 -7.56 -9.97 3.61
C ALA A 140 -8.50 -10.17 4.82
N GLU A 141 -7.95 -10.56 5.98
CA GLU A 141 -8.66 -10.57 7.25
C GLU A 141 -8.98 -9.14 7.74
N HIS A 142 -8.12 -8.16 7.38
CA HIS A 142 -8.30 -6.78 7.81
C HIS A 142 -8.09 -5.81 6.65
N VAL A 143 -9.09 -4.97 6.41
CA VAL A 143 -9.03 -3.90 5.41
C VAL A 143 -9.15 -2.55 6.10
N THR A 144 -8.21 -1.66 5.80
CA THR A 144 -8.24 -0.26 6.24
C THR A 144 -8.23 0.63 5.01
N LYS A 145 -9.35 1.26 4.71
CA LYS A 145 -9.43 2.26 3.66
C LYS A 145 -9.17 3.64 4.25
N VAL A 146 -8.04 4.25 3.86
CA VAL A 146 -7.66 5.60 4.26
C VAL A 146 -8.06 6.61 3.17
N HIS A 147 -8.29 7.85 3.58
CA HIS A 147 -8.83 8.89 2.72
C HIS A 147 -7.95 10.13 2.73
N ALA A 148 -7.85 10.78 1.59
CA ALA A 148 -7.28 12.12 1.48
C ALA A 148 -8.36 13.19 1.66
N ILE A 149 -7.95 14.45 1.56
CA ILE A 149 -8.87 15.60 1.53
C ILE A 149 -8.96 16.10 0.09
N CYS A 150 -10.16 16.31 -0.40
CA CYS A 150 -10.42 16.82 -1.74
C CYS A 150 -9.86 18.24 -1.89
N MET A 151 -8.94 18.41 -2.85
CA MET A 151 -8.28 19.70 -3.10
C MET A 151 -9.23 20.78 -3.62
N ARG A 152 -10.41 20.41 -4.14
CA ARG A 152 -11.38 21.37 -4.68
C ARG A 152 -12.45 21.81 -3.71
N CYS A 153 -12.98 20.90 -2.86
CA CYS A 153 -14.10 21.19 -2.00
C CYS A 153 -13.90 20.86 -0.52
N GLY A 154 -12.73 20.33 -0.12
CA GLY A 154 -12.44 20.00 1.28
C GLY A 154 -13.13 18.73 1.82
N ASN A 155 -13.95 18.02 1.03
CA ASN A 155 -14.58 16.76 1.44
C ASN A 155 -13.57 15.59 1.42
N ILE A 156 -13.99 14.44 1.94
CA ILE A 156 -13.22 13.19 1.87
C ILE A 156 -12.98 12.81 0.42
N ALA A 157 -11.70 12.60 0.06
CA ALA A 157 -11.26 12.22 -1.28
C ALA A 157 -10.91 10.74 -1.36
N ASN A 158 -11.40 10.10 -2.43
CA ASN A 158 -11.15 8.68 -2.74
C ASN A 158 -10.55 8.45 -4.12
N HIS A 159 -10.40 9.49 -4.93
CA HIS A 159 -9.92 9.40 -6.31
C HIS A 159 -8.59 10.15 -6.44
N SER A 160 -7.67 9.57 -7.20
CA SER A 160 -6.40 10.20 -7.60
C SER A 160 -6.61 10.75 -9.01
N HIS A 161 -6.94 12.03 -9.13
CA HIS A 161 -7.13 12.67 -10.43
C HIS A 161 -5.79 13.10 -11.01
N ARG A 162 -5.52 12.71 -12.27
CA ARG A 162 -4.32 13.15 -13.00
C ARG A 162 -4.58 14.53 -13.59
N ILE A 163 -3.62 15.44 -13.40
CA ILE A 163 -3.73 16.83 -13.87
C ILE A 163 -3.07 17.01 -15.25
N THR A 164 -2.19 16.08 -15.64
CA THR A 164 -1.45 16.12 -16.92
C THR A 164 -2.17 15.31 -18.00
N ASP A 165 -1.97 15.69 -19.28
CA ASP A 165 -2.57 15.04 -20.47
C ASP A 165 -1.84 13.74 -20.88
N GLU A 166 -0.92 13.23 -20.09
CA GLU A 166 -0.20 11.98 -20.39
C GLU A 166 -1.12 10.77 -20.22
N GLU A 167 -1.16 9.89 -21.23
CA GLU A 167 -2.06 8.71 -21.27
C GLU A 167 -1.47 7.44 -20.62
N GLU A 168 -0.19 7.44 -20.25
CA GLU A 168 0.44 6.27 -19.64
C GLU A 168 -0.24 5.90 -18.32
N LEU A 169 -0.56 4.61 -18.12
CA LEU A 169 -1.25 4.13 -16.92
C LEU A 169 -0.43 4.43 -15.65
N VAL A 170 0.88 4.28 -15.74
CA VAL A 170 1.82 4.51 -14.64
C VAL A 170 2.66 5.75 -14.96
N LEU A 171 2.26 6.89 -14.42
CA LEU A 171 3.09 8.08 -14.35
C LEU A 171 3.64 8.18 -12.93
N LEU A 172 4.94 7.90 -12.78
CA LEU A 172 5.63 8.11 -11.51
C LEU A 172 5.76 9.60 -11.26
N GLY A 173 4.94 10.14 -10.39
CA GLY A 173 4.94 11.57 -10.09
C GLY A 173 4.26 11.88 -8.76
N GLU A 174 4.67 13.00 -8.21
CA GLU A 174 4.18 13.55 -6.96
C GLU A 174 3.06 14.60 -7.17
N THR A 175 2.91 15.49 -6.23
CA THR A 175 1.89 16.54 -6.13
C THR A 175 1.69 17.39 -7.39
N ASN A 176 2.64 17.41 -8.32
CA ASN A 176 2.53 18.19 -9.56
C ASN A 176 1.70 17.49 -10.65
N ASN A 177 1.47 16.16 -10.54
CA ASN A 177 0.82 15.37 -11.57
C ASN A 177 -0.55 14.83 -11.15
N TYR A 178 -0.85 14.86 -9.85
CA TYR A 178 -2.08 14.30 -9.29
C TYR A 178 -2.66 15.17 -8.20
N GLU A 179 -3.99 15.21 -8.12
CA GLU A 179 -4.75 15.80 -7.02
C GLU A 179 -5.77 14.79 -6.44
N PRO A 180 -5.94 14.72 -5.12
CA PRO A 180 -6.98 13.90 -4.52
C PRO A 180 -8.35 14.59 -4.65
N LEU A 181 -9.35 13.88 -5.17
CA LEU A 181 -10.70 14.40 -5.35
C LEU A 181 -11.75 13.49 -4.70
N CYS A 182 -12.82 14.12 -4.20
CA CYS A 182 -14.07 13.41 -3.88
C CYS A 182 -14.76 12.96 -5.18
N ARG A 183 -15.77 12.11 -5.08
CA ARG A 183 -16.48 11.56 -6.24
C ARG A 183 -17.05 12.65 -7.15
N ASP A 184 -17.72 13.64 -6.56
CA ASP A 184 -18.38 14.70 -7.32
C ASP A 184 -17.38 15.55 -8.12
N CYS A 185 -16.32 16.03 -7.45
CA CYS A 185 -15.26 16.81 -8.11
C CYS A 185 -14.49 15.99 -9.16
N PHE A 186 -14.35 14.68 -8.96
CA PHE A 186 -13.71 13.78 -9.92
C PHE A 186 -14.58 13.60 -11.19
N VAL A 187 -15.90 13.43 -11.04
CA VAL A 187 -16.82 13.34 -12.18
C VAL A 187 -16.84 14.65 -12.97
N GLU A 188 -16.89 15.79 -12.29
CA GLU A 188 -16.81 17.10 -12.92
C GLU A 188 -15.49 17.32 -13.69
N ALA A 189 -14.38 16.82 -13.14
CA ALA A 189 -13.06 16.92 -13.78
C ALA A 189 -12.97 16.10 -15.08
N LYS A 190 -13.61 14.93 -15.13
CA LYS A 190 -13.63 14.05 -16.31
C LYS A 190 -14.50 14.57 -17.46
N ASN A 191 -15.44 15.45 -17.17
CA ASN A 191 -16.39 15.97 -18.16
C ASN A 191 -15.92 17.31 -18.78
N LYS A 192 -14.75 17.78 -18.43
CA LYS A 192 -14.10 18.97 -18.98
C LYS A 192 -13.06 18.61 -20.02
#